data_a376d30bea33b76d252040747a019eca
#
_entry.id   a376d30bea33b76d252040747a019eca
#
_cell.length_a   1.000
_cell.length_b   1.000
_cell.length_c   1.000
_cell.angle_alpha   90.00
_cell.angle_beta   90.00
_cell.angle_gamma   90.00
#
_symmetry.space_group_name_H-M   'P 1'
#
loop_
_entity.id
_entity.type
_entity.pdbx_description
1 polymer ?
#
loop_
_entity_poly.entity_id
_entity_poly.type
_entity_poly.pdbx_seq_one_letter_code
_entity_poly.pdbx_strand_id
1 'polypeptide(L)'
;MHWRRRLLGGLALVAVLLTTACEFSGPQSAMSPAGPVAQAQLDIFMWTYWLSWPVMILVGGVLAYALYRFRAKGEEDGTAIPHQTHGNTQLEIAWTIIPVILVVLVAVPTVRTIFASEYRIEREQYTADDVIVRATGYQWWFKFEYPNEGFVTANEMVIPVGRRVIVELDSADVLHAFWVPNLAGKRDMIPNQDNQVWFSADAPGVYYGQCAELCLGAHAYMRFRVIAMDEADYAAWVDAFQRGAELTQAVQGDPLVEQGRQLMAQKGCIGCHTVDGFYPGVTVGNPDYPDLTNFGLRTTVGAAIRDNTPEHLAAWIRDPQVMKPGNRMPTLWTADDPDAEEEAAALAAYLLSLGAPADETTASLGGTHGDR
;
A
#
# COMPACT_ATOMS: atom_id res chain seq x y z
N MET A 1 -29.43 -42.06 -19.30
CA MET A 1 -29.10 -41.84 -17.87
C MET A 1 -27.72 -41.28 -17.60
N HIS A 2 -26.71 -41.60 -18.39
CA HIS A 2 -25.31 -41.16 -18.21
C HIS A 2 -25.10 -39.66 -18.45
N TRP A 3 -25.82 -39.01 -19.37
CA TRP A 3 -25.67 -37.59 -19.68
C TRP A 3 -26.12 -36.68 -18.51
N ARG A 4 -27.22 -36.98 -17.83
CA ARG A 4 -27.67 -36.27 -16.64
C ARG A 4 -26.63 -36.31 -15.49
N ARG A 5 -25.97 -37.46 -15.28
CA ARG A 5 -24.92 -37.61 -14.28
C ARG A 5 -23.69 -36.79 -14.62
N ARG A 6 -23.32 -36.70 -15.89
CA ARG A 6 -22.20 -35.86 -16.35
C ARG A 6 -22.49 -34.38 -16.19
N LEU A 7 -23.74 -33.95 -16.49
CA LEU A 7 -24.18 -32.56 -16.28
C LEU A 7 -24.22 -32.18 -14.79
N LEU A 8 -24.75 -33.03 -13.94
CA LEU A 8 -24.77 -32.82 -12.49
C LEU A 8 -23.37 -32.80 -11.89
N GLY A 9 -22.48 -33.69 -12.35
CA GLY A 9 -21.09 -33.69 -11.96
C GLY A 9 -20.33 -32.43 -12.40
N GLY A 10 -20.59 -31.95 -13.62
CA GLY A 10 -20.03 -30.70 -14.12
C GLY A 10 -20.53 -29.47 -13.35
N LEU A 11 -21.83 -29.41 -13.04
CA LEU A 11 -22.42 -28.34 -12.22
C LEU A 11 -21.91 -28.35 -10.79
N ALA A 12 -21.75 -29.55 -10.19
CA ALA A 12 -21.18 -29.68 -8.85
C ALA A 12 -19.70 -29.25 -8.82
N LEU A 13 -18.91 -29.61 -9.85
CA LEU A 13 -17.51 -29.15 -9.97
C LEU A 13 -17.42 -27.64 -10.12
N VAL A 14 -18.26 -27.03 -10.98
CA VAL A 14 -18.34 -25.58 -11.13
C VAL A 14 -18.78 -24.91 -9.84
N ALA A 15 -19.75 -25.44 -9.11
CA ALA A 15 -20.18 -24.93 -7.82
C ALA A 15 -19.05 -24.96 -6.79
N VAL A 16 -18.29 -26.08 -6.71
CA VAL A 16 -17.13 -26.23 -5.83
C VAL A 16 -16.01 -25.24 -6.21
N LEU A 17 -15.71 -25.08 -7.51
CA LEU A 17 -14.72 -24.11 -7.98
C LEU A 17 -15.14 -22.67 -7.68
N LEU A 18 -16.43 -22.34 -7.74
CA LEU A 18 -16.95 -21.01 -7.41
C LEU A 18 -16.91 -20.73 -5.90
N THR A 19 -16.99 -21.73 -5.03
CA THR A 19 -16.93 -21.55 -3.58
C THR A 19 -15.50 -21.44 -3.02
N THR A 20 -14.50 -21.92 -3.76
CA THR A 20 -13.09 -21.89 -3.33
C THR A 20 -12.28 -20.76 -3.95
N ALA A 21 -12.84 -20.00 -4.89
CA ALA A 21 -12.09 -19.05 -5.73
C ALA A 21 -12.06 -17.60 -5.21
N CYS A 22 -12.74 -17.25 -4.11
CA CYS A 22 -12.86 -15.87 -3.65
C CYS A 22 -12.46 -15.74 -2.19
N GLU A 23 -11.18 -15.54 -1.93
CA GLU A 23 -10.73 -14.95 -0.68
C GLU A 23 -10.80 -13.42 -0.83
N PHE A 24 -11.75 -12.80 -0.14
CA PHE A 24 -11.94 -11.34 -0.14
C PHE A 24 -11.09 -10.65 0.93
N SER A 25 -10.44 -11.42 1.80
CA SER A 25 -9.53 -10.94 2.83
C SER A 25 -8.08 -11.02 2.33
N GLY A 26 -7.30 -10.00 2.61
CA GLY A 26 -5.87 -9.98 2.27
C GLY A 26 -5.26 -8.63 2.62
N PRO A 27 -3.94 -8.56 2.77
CA PRO A 27 -3.27 -7.37 3.28
C PRO A 27 -3.42 -6.13 2.39
N GLN A 28 -3.86 -6.30 1.14
CA GLN A 28 -4.11 -5.21 0.17
C GLN A 28 -5.49 -5.32 -0.49
N SER A 29 -6.45 -5.95 0.18
CA SER A 29 -7.80 -6.10 -0.35
C SER A 29 -8.65 -4.86 -0.11
N ALA A 30 -9.06 -4.18 -1.17
CA ALA A 30 -10.07 -3.13 -1.11
C ALA A 30 -11.48 -3.64 -0.72
N MET A 31 -11.68 -4.99 -0.69
CA MET A 31 -12.92 -5.62 -0.23
C MET A 31 -12.92 -5.88 1.29
N SER A 32 -11.83 -5.52 1.99
CA SER A 32 -11.71 -5.63 3.44
C SER A 32 -11.35 -4.25 4.01
N PRO A 33 -12.30 -3.29 4.00
CA PRO A 33 -12.05 -1.93 4.48
C PRO A 33 -11.79 -1.94 5.99
N ALA A 34 -10.86 -1.08 6.42
CA ALA A 34 -10.49 -0.89 7.81
C ALA A 34 -10.54 0.60 8.21
N GLY A 35 -11.31 1.39 7.47
CA GLY A 35 -11.55 2.79 7.74
C GLY A 35 -12.72 3.34 6.92
N PRO A 36 -13.26 4.50 7.30
CA PRO A 36 -14.50 5.04 6.77
C PRO A 36 -14.42 5.38 5.27
N VAL A 37 -13.26 5.82 4.77
CA VAL A 37 -13.09 6.17 3.36
C VAL A 37 -13.11 4.91 2.49
N ALA A 38 -12.37 3.86 2.87
CA ALA A 38 -12.40 2.58 2.16
C ALA A 38 -13.79 1.92 2.24
N GLN A 39 -14.48 2.02 3.39
CA GLN A 39 -15.85 1.53 3.54
C GLN A 39 -16.81 2.24 2.58
N ALA A 40 -16.75 3.55 2.47
CA ALA A 40 -17.60 4.31 1.56
C ALA A 40 -17.36 3.92 0.08
N GLN A 41 -16.13 3.61 -0.28
CA GLN A 41 -15.78 3.12 -1.63
C GLN A 41 -16.32 1.71 -1.88
N LEU A 42 -16.23 0.82 -0.88
CA LEU A 42 -16.83 -0.53 -0.95
C LEU A 42 -18.35 -0.46 -1.08
N ASP A 43 -19.00 0.43 -0.35
CA ASP A 43 -20.46 0.59 -0.40
C ASP A 43 -20.93 0.97 -1.81
N ILE A 44 -20.26 1.89 -2.50
CA ILE A 44 -20.54 2.23 -3.90
C ILE A 44 -20.29 1.06 -4.83
N PHE A 45 -19.16 0.36 -4.63
CA PHE A 45 -18.86 -0.83 -5.42
C PHE A 45 -19.96 -1.88 -5.29
N MET A 46 -20.40 -2.20 -4.07
CA MET A 46 -21.44 -3.17 -3.80
C MET A 46 -22.80 -2.72 -4.35
N TRP A 47 -23.13 -1.43 -4.24
CA TRP A 47 -24.32 -0.85 -4.84
C TRP A 47 -24.33 -1.04 -6.35
N THR A 48 -23.25 -0.69 -7.02
CA THR A 48 -23.09 -0.85 -8.48
C THR A 48 -23.11 -2.32 -8.89
N TYR A 49 -22.46 -3.19 -8.11
CA TYR A 49 -22.44 -4.63 -8.32
C TYR A 49 -23.86 -5.20 -8.32
N TRP A 50 -24.66 -4.90 -7.30
CA TRP A 50 -26.03 -5.43 -7.22
C TRP A 50 -26.96 -4.85 -8.28
N LEU A 51 -26.79 -3.58 -8.68
CA LEU A 51 -27.55 -2.98 -9.78
C LEU A 51 -27.21 -3.58 -11.15
N SER A 52 -25.99 -4.09 -11.34
CA SER A 52 -25.56 -4.70 -12.61
C SER A 52 -26.12 -6.12 -12.80
N TRP A 53 -26.44 -6.86 -11.74
CA TRP A 53 -26.90 -8.24 -11.83
C TRP A 53 -28.21 -8.42 -12.64
N PRO A 54 -29.26 -7.62 -12.44
CA PRO A 54 -30.49 -7.72 -13.27
C PRO A 54 -30.18 -7.52 -14.76
N VAL A 55 -29.26 -6.59 -15.09
CA VAL A 55 -28.85 -6.34 -16.48
C VAL A 55 -28.10 -7.55 -17.04
N MET A 56 -27.17 -8.10 -16.30
CA MET A 56 -26.40 -9.28 -16.71
C MET A 56 -27.30 -10.51 -16.92
N ILE A 57 -28.27 -10.74 -16.03
CA ILE A 57 -29.20 -11.85 -16.12
C ILE A 57 -30.14 -11.65 -17.33
N LEU A 58 -30.68 -10.44 -17.52
CA LEU A 58 -31.56 -10.13 -18.64
C LEU A 58 -30.84 -10.31 -19.98
N VAL A 59 -29.70 -9.63 -20.17
CA VAL A 59 -28.96 -9.66 -21.43
C VAL A 59 -28.39 -11.06 -21.70
N GLY A 60 -27.80 -11.71 -20.69
CA GLY A 60 -27.31 -13.08 -20.80
C GLY A 60 -28.43 -14.09 -21.11
N GLY A 61 -29.60 -13.93 -20.48
CA GLY A 61 -30.76 -14.75 -20.72
C GLY A 61 -31.35 -14.59 -22.14
N VAL A 62 -31.46 -13.35 -22.60
CA VAL A 62 -31.90 -13.07 -23.99
C VAL A 62 -30.90 -13.64 -25.00
N LEU A 63 -29.61 -13.47 -24.76
CA LEU A 63 -28.58 -14.02 -25.62
C LEU A 63 -28.62 -15.56 -25.66
N ALA A 64 -28.68 -16.20 -24.48
CA ALA A 64 -28.80 -17.65 -24.38
C ALA A 64 -30.04 -18.18 -25.08
N TYR A 65 -31.19 -17.50 -24.92
CA TYR A 65 -32.42 -17.81 -25.64
C TYR A 65 -32.25 -17.69 -27.17
N ALA A 66 -31.65 -16.60 -27.64
CA ALA A 66 -31.42 -16.37 -29.06
C ALA A 66 -30.51 -17.46 -29.68
N LEU A 67 -29.41 -17.77 -29.01
CA LEU A 67 -28.46 -18.83 -29.44
C LEU A 67 -29.14 -20.21 -29.48
N TYR A 68 -29.98 -20.52 -28.50
CA TYR A 68 -30.70 -21.79 -28.48
C TYR A 68 -31.80 -21.85 -29.53
N ARG A 69 -32.64 -20.79 -29.64
CA ARG A 69 -33.82 -20.74 -30.48
C ARG A 69 -33.53 -20.64 -31.98
N PHE A 70 -32.50 -19.86 -32.32
CA PHE A 70 -32.13 -19.54 -33.70
C PHE A 70 -30.90 -20.28 -34.22
N ARG A 71 -30.41 -21.30 -33.49
CA ARG A 71 -29.31 -22.14 -33.93
C ARG A 71 -29.68 -22.85 -35.24
N ALA A 72 -28.74 -23.00 -36.17
CA ALA A 72 -28.89 -23.80 -37.37
C ALA A 72 -29.23 -25.27 -37.06
N LYS A 73 -30.21 -25.84 -37.72
CA LYS A 73 -30.70 -27.21 -37.50
C LYS A 73 -30.50 -28.09 -38.74
N GLY A 74 -29.32 -28.12 -39.31
CA GLY A 74 -28.99 -28.91 -40.49
C GLY A 74 -28.60 -28.07 -41.72
N GLU A 75 -28.49 -28.69 -42.90
CA GLU A 75 -28.25 -27.99 -44.13
C GLU A 75 -29.52 -27.23 -44.55
N GLU A 76 -29.76 -26.07 -43.92
CA GLU A 76 -30.69 -25.11 -44.43
C GLU A 76 -30.04 -24.41 -45.64
N ASP A 77 -30.69 -24.47 -46.79
CA ASP A 77 -30.32 -23.70 -47.96
C ASP A 77 -30.26 -22.21 -47.57
N GLY A 78 -29.07 -21.63 -47.49
CA GLY A 78 -28.82 -20.27 -47.04
C GLY A 78 -29.45 -19.16 -47.92
N THR A 79 -30.33 -19.53 -48.85
CA THR A 79 -31.06 -18.64 -49.75
C THR A 79 -32.37 -18.14 -49.14
N ALA A 80 -32.90 -18.75 -48.07
CA ALA A 80 -34.15 -18.32 -47.43
C ALA A 80 -33.97 -17.04 -46.63
N ILE A 81 -34.55 -15.95 -47.08
CA ILE A 81 -34.58 -14.67 -46.33
C ILE A 81 -35.51 -14.83 -45.12
N PRO A 82 -34.98 -14.68 -43.90
CA PRO A 82 -35.83 -14.79 -42.67
C PRO A 82 -36.87 -13.68 -42.63
N HIS A 83 -38.00 -13.96 -41.95
CA HIS A 83 -39.07 -13.00 -41.76
C HIS A 83 -38.52 -11.70 -41.12
N GLN A 84 -38.75 -10.58 -41.79
CA GLN A 84 -38.33 -9.26 -41.35
C GLN A 84 -39.34 -8.71 -40.34
N THR A 85 -38.87 -8.31 -39.16
CA THR A 85 -39.70 -7.69 -38.13
C THR A 85 -39.42 -6.20 -38.09
N HIS A 86 -40.52 -5.42 -37.98
CA HIS A 86 -40.41 -3.97 -37.77
C HIS A 86 -40.07 -3.66 -36.32
N GLY A 87 -39.52 -2.46 -36.06
CA GLY A 87 -39.21 -1.96 -34.71
C GLY A 87 -40.45 -1.89 -33.81
N ASN A 88 -40.22 -1.85 -32.51
CA ASN A 88 -41.28 -1.66 -31.50
C ASN A 88 -40.93 -0.43 -30.65
N THR A 89 -41.59 0.70 -30.94
CA THR A 89 -41.33 1.99 -30.31
C THR A 89 -41.41 1.94 -28.77
N GLN A 90 -42.34 1.13 -28.22
CA GLN A 90 -42.46 1.00 -26.75
C GLN A 90 -41.25 0.30 -26.15
N LEU A 91 -40.74 -0.75 -26.78
CA LEU A 91 -39.51 -1.42 -26.35
C LEU A 91 -38.32 -0.51 -26.55
N GLU A 92 -38.26 0.26 -27.63
CA GLU A 92 -37.18 1.21 -27.90
C GLU A 92 -37.08 2.28 -26.79
N ILE A 93 -38.20 2.86 -26.41
CA ILE A 93 -38.31 3.80 -25.30
C ILE A 93 -37.89 3.11 -23.99
N ALA A 94 -38.39 1.90 -23.72
CA ALA A 94 -38.07 1.19 -22.48
C ALA A 94 -36.57 0.91 -22.32
N TRP A 95 -35.92 0.36 -23.35
CA TRP A 95 -34.49 0.06 -23.27
C TRP A 95 -33.56 1.29 -23.35
N THR A 96 -34.12 2.46 -23.69
CA THR A 96 -33.42 3.74 -23.59
C THR A 96 -33.55 4.34 -22.18
N ILE A 97 -34.78 4.39 -21.65
CA ILE A 97 -35.04 5.05 -20.36
C ILE A 97 -34.53 4.24 -19.18
N ILE A 98 -34.67 2.91 -19.18
CA ILE A 98 -34.24 2.06 -18.06
C ILE A 98 -32.73 2.21 -17.78
N PRO A 99 -31.82 2.11 -18.77
CA PRO A 99 -30.38 2.35 -18.53
C PRO A 99 -30.07 3.77 -18.04
N VAL A 100 -30.80 4.79 -18.54
CA VAL A 100 -30.60 6.16 -18.04
C VAL A 100 -30.92 6.25 -16.54
N ILE A 101 -32.03 5.63 -16.11
CA ILE A 101 -32.38 5.58 -14.68
C ILE A 101 -31.30 4.84 -13.88
N LEU A 102 -30.81 3.70 -14.37
CA LEU A 102 -29.74 2.93 -13.70
C LEU A 102 -28.45 3.76 -13.57
N VAL A 103 -28.05 4.49 -14.61
CA VAL A 103 -26.89 5.39 -14.57
C VAL A 103 -27.10 6.48 -13.50
N VAL A 104 -28.26 7.09 -13.42
CA VAL A 104 -28.56 8.12 -12.39
C VAL A 104 -28.51 7.52 -10.98
N LEU A 105 -29.02 6.30 -10.78
CA LEU A 105 -28.97 5.59 -9.50
C LEU A 105 -27.53 5.29 -9.04
N VAL A 106 -26.58 5.13 -9.96
CA VAL A 106 -25.15 4.97 -9.65
C VAL A 106 -24.46 6.34 -9.50
N ALA A 107 -24.76 7.28 -10.39
CA ALA A 107 -24.08 8.58 -10.42
C ALA A 107 -24.32 9.41 -9.15
N VAL A 108 -25.54 9.42 -8.62
CA VAL A 108 -25.89 10.23 -7.43
C VAL A 108 -25.07 9.82 -6.19
N PRO A 109 -25.04 8.55 -5.75
CA PRO A 109 -24.19 8.16 -4.62
C PRO A 109 -22.69 8.33 -4.92
N THR A 110 -22.25 8.05 -6.15
CA THR A 110 -20.85 8.24 -6.56
C THR A 110 -20.41 9.69 -6.37
N VAL A 111 -21.17 10.64 -6.91
CA VAL A 111 -20.87 12.07 -6.77
C VAL A 111 -20.86 12.50 -5.29
N ARG A 112 -21.81 12.02 -4.48
CA ARG A 112 -21.84 12.33 -3.05
C ARG A 112 -20.59 11.81 -2.32
N THR A 113 -20.17 10.57 -2.63
CA THR A 113 -18.98 9.97 -2.00
C THR A 113 -17.69 10.67 -2.45
N ILE A 114 -17.58 11.08 -3.71
CA ILE A 114 -16.44 11.87 -4.17
C ILE A 114 -16.31 13.13 -3.33
N PHE A 115 -17.38 13.89 -3.15
CA PHE A 115 -17.34 15.10 -2.32
C PHE A 115 -17.11 14.82 -0.83
N ALA A 116 -17.51 13.66 -0.32
CA ALA A 116 -17.30 13.30 1.09
C ALA A 116 -15.89 12.77 1.38
N SER A 117 -15.31 11.97 0.46
CA SER A 117 -14.07 11.22 0.70
C SER A 117 -12.85 11.83 0.01
N GLU A 118 -13.07 12.51 -1.12
CA GLU A 118 -12.00 13.02 -1.99
C GLU A 118 -11.84 14.54 -1.87
N TYR A 119 -12.70 15.19 -1.06
CA TYR A 119 -12.62 16.62 -0.87
C TYR A 119 -11.31 17.01 -0.16
N ARG A 120 -10.58 17.96 -0.74
CA ARG A 120 -9.39 18.53 -0.12
C ARG A 120 -9.81 19.25 1.17
N ILE A 121 -9.16 18.92 2.26
CA ILE A 121 -9.32 19.59 3.55
C ILE A 121 -8.35 20.78 3.55
N GLU A 122 -8.87 21.98 3.59
CA GLU A 122 -8.04 23.18 3.64
C GLU A 122 -7.36 23.30 5.01
N ARG A 123 -6.16 23.89 5.07
CA ARG A 123 -5.37 23.97 6.31
C ARG A 123 -6.09 24.67 7.46
N GLU A 124 -6.97 25.61 7.14
CA GLU A 124 -7.82 26.30 8.11
C GLU A 124 -8.87 25.38 8.77
N GLN A 125 -9.13 24.22 8.18
CA GLN A 125 -10.06 23.20 8.67
C GLN A 125 -9.36 22.10 9.47
N TYR A 126 -8.02 22.17 9.59
CA TYR A 126 -7.26 21.23 10.42
C TYR A 126 -7.59 21.49 11.89
N THR A 127 -7.74 20.42 12.64
CA THR A 127 -8.02 20.46 14.07
C THR A 127 -6.82 19.93 14.86
N ALA A 128 -6.79 20.17 16.15
CA ALA A 128 -5.74 19.63 17.02
C ALA A 128 -5.75 18.09 17.12
N ASP A 129 -6.89 17.47 16.77
CA ASP A 129 -7.02 16.02 16.78
C ASP A 129 -6.53 15.38 15.48
N ASP A 130 -6.25 16.16 14.44
CA ASP A 130 -5.74 15.64 13.18
C ASP A 130 -4.26 15.30 13.29
N VAL A 131 -3.87 14.19 12.66
CA VAL A 131 -2.46 13.85 12.43
C VAL A 131 -2.09 14.31 11.04
N ILE A 132 -1.10 15.19 10.96
CA ILE A 132 -0.63 15.72 9.68
C ILE A 132 0.67 14.99 9.30
N VAL A 133 0.68 14.37 8.12
CA VAL A 133 1.88 13.73 7.57
C VAL A 133 2.12 14.26 6.18
N ARG A 134 3.35 14.66 5.87
CA ARG A 134 3.76 14.92 4.50
C ARG A 134 4.44 13.69 3.93
N ALA A 135 3.91 13.14 2.84
CA ALA A 135 4.49 12.02 2.14
C ALA A 135 5.13 12.49 0.83
N THR A 136 6.43 12.29 0.68
CA THR A 136 7.16 12.59 -0.56
C THR A 136 7.62 11.29 -1.20
N GLY A 137 7.25 11.08 -2.48
CA GLY A 137 7.71 9.95 -3.28
C GLY A 137 9.08 10.21 -3.90
N TYR A 138 9.96 9.24 -3.78
CA TYR A 138 11.25 9.18 -4.46
C TYR A 138 11.36 7.85 -5.22
N GLN A 139 12.17 7.77 -6.23
CA GLN A 139 12.51 6.50 -6.89
C GLN A 139 13.47 5.68 -6.02
N TRP A 140 13.08 4.65 -5.27
CA TRP A 140 11.77 3.98 -5.16
C TRP A 140 11.47 3.74 -3.68
N TRP A 141 11.14 4.81 -2.95
CA TRP A 141 10.83 4.78 -1.53
C TRP A 141 9.91 5.96 -1.18
N PHE A 142 9.31 5.95 0.02
CA PHE A 142 8.47 7.03 0.52
C PHE A 142 9.12 7.66 1.76
N LYS A 143 9.22 8.98 1.78
CA LYS A 143 9.54 9.77 2.95
C LYS A 143 8.24 10.21 3.63
N PHE A 144 8.17 10.08 4.96
CA PHE A 144 7.09 10.56 5.79
C PHE A 144 7.63 11.56 6.80
N GLU A 145 7.16 12.80 6.69
CA GLU A 145 7.51 13.88 7.62
C GLU A 145 6.31 14.14 8.51
N TYR A 146 6.55 14.29 9.81
CA TYR A 146 5.56 14.64 10.81
C TYR A 146 5.83 16.08 11.27
N PRO A 147 5.22 17.10 10.61
CA PRO A 147 5.58 18.50 10.83
C PRO A 147 5.31 18.97 12.25
N ASN A 148 4.26 18.46 12.89
CA ASN A 148 3.89 18.83 14.25
C ASN A 148 4.82 18.21 15.30
N GLU A 149 5.29 17.00 15.05
CA GLU A 149 6.17 16.21 15.93
C GLU A 149 7.66 16.49 15.68
N GLY A 150 8.01 17.01 14.49
CA GLY A 150 9.35 17.49 14.15
C GLY A 150 10.35 16.39 13.76
N PHE A 151 9.89 15.25 13.21
CA PHE A 151 10.77 14.18 12.75
C PHE A 151 10.37 13.61 11.37
N VAL A 152 11.24 12.77 10.85
CA VAL A 152 11.11 12.13 9.53
C VAL A 152 11.33 10.62 9.66
N THR A 153 10.53 9.83 8.92
CA THR A 153 10.76 8.39 8.75
C THR A 153 10.67 7.98 7.28
N ALA A 154 10.96 6.73 6.98
CA ALA A 154 10.94 6.20 5.61
C ALA A 154 10.21 4.87 5.54
N ASN A 155 9.29 4.76 4.57
CA ASN A 155 8.52 3.57 4.22
C ASN A 155 7.60 3.00 5.32
N GLU A 156 7.54 3.65 6.49
CA GLU A 156 6.60 3.33 7.56
C GLU A 156 5.97 4.61 8.07
N MET A 157 4.64 4.65 8.05
CA MET A 157 3.82 5.71 8.60
C MET A 157 3.08 5.15 9.81
N VAL A 158 3.35 5.66 11.00
CA VAL A 158 2.65 5.26 12.22
C VAL A 158 1.54 6.26 12.53
N ILE A 159 0.36 5.77 12.86
CA ILE A 159 -0.82 6.59 13.12
C ILE A 159 -1.58 6.10 14.34
N PRO A 160 -2.28 6.98 15.08
CA PRO A 160 -3.20 6.55 16.12
C PRO A 160 -4.53 6.05 15.53
N VAL A 161 -5.12 5.03 16.15
CA VAL A 161 -6.44 4.51 15.79
C VAL A 161 -7.52 5.58 16.01
N GLY A 162 -8.49 5.63 15.10
CA GLY A 162 -9.68 6.47 15.19
C GLY A 162 -9.48 7.95 14.88
N ARG A 163 -8.24 8.45 14.87
CA ARG A 163 -7.96 9.85 14.51
C ARG A 163 -7.88 10.02 12.99
N ARG A 164 -8.32 11.18 12.53
CA ARG A 164 -8.18 11.54 11.11
C ARG A 164 -6.72 11.86 10.79
N VAL A 165 -6.18 11.17 9.80
CA VAL A 165 -4.84 11.40 9.26
C VAL A 165 -4.97 12.13 7.93
N ILE A 166 -4.34 13.29 7.82
CA ILE A 166 -4.28 14.08 6.60
C ILE A 166 -2.89 13.93 6.03
N VAL A 167 -2.79 13.32 4.84
CA VAL A 167 -1.51 13.11 4.17
C VAL A 167 -1.39 14.09 3.01
N GLU A 168 -0.50 15.06 3.16
CA GLU A 168 -0.08 15.96 2.09
C GLU A 168 0.90 15.20 1.18
N LEU A 169 0.64 15.16 -0.12
CA LEU A 169 1.34 14.34 -1.09
C LEU A 169 2.17 15.17 -2.04
N ASP A 170 3.45 14.84 -2.18
CA ASP A 170 4.38 15.45 -3.11
C ASP A 170 5.29 14.37 -3.76
N SER A 171 5.99 14.74 -4.80
CA SER A 171 7.01 13.91 -5.44
C SER A 171 8.27 14.71 -5.72
N ALA A 172 9.40 14.13 -5.40
CA ALA A 172 10.72 14.74 -5.62
C ALA A 172 11.26 14.52 -7.04
N ASP A 173 10.74 13.54 -7.77
CA ASP A 173 11.33 13.16 -9.08
C ASP A 173 10.26 12.90 -10.15
N VAL A 174 9.66 11.71 -10.23
CA VAL A 174 8.66 11.33 -11.23
C VAL A 174 7.28 11.16 -10.59
N LEU A 175 6.27 10.87 -11.38
CA LEU A 175 4.95 10.52 -10.87
C LEU A 175 5.02 9.24 -10.02
N HIS A 176 4.42 9.30 -8.84
CA HIS A 176 4.13 8.17 -7.96
C HIS A 176 2.66 8.19 -7.58
N ALA A 177 2.17 7.20 -6.86
CA ALA A 177 0.87 7.26 -6.20
C ALA A 177 0.93 6.62 -4.82
N PHE A 178 0.29 7.27 -3.87
CA PHE A 178 0.07 6.76 -2.53
C PHE A 178 -1.21 5.92 -2.50
N TRP A 179 -1.13 4.67 -2.06
CA TRP A 179 -2.28 3.80 -1.98
C TRP A 179 -2.18 2.78 -0.85
N VAL A 180 -3.17 2.82 0.05
CA VAL A 180 -3.39 1.85 1.13
C VAL A 180 -4.80 1.31 0.97
N PRO A 181 -5.00 0.21 0.23
CA PRO A 181 -6.33 -0.27 -0.20
C PRO A 181 -7.35 -0.47 0.92
N ASN A 182 -6.89 -0.87 2.12
CA ASN A 182 -7.77 -1.08 3.27
C ASN A 182 -8.24 0.24 3.93
N LEU A 183 -7.55 1.37 3.71
CA LEU A 183 -7.84 2.64 4.36
C LEU A 183 -8.45 3.68 3.43
N ALA A 184 -7.94 3.78 2.19
CA ALA A 184 -8.42 4.76 1.21
C ALA A 184 -8.12 4.34 -0.23
N GLY A 185 -8.70 5.06 -1.20
CA GLY A 185 -8.33 4.99 -2.62
C GLY A 185 -6.92 5.52 -2.89
N LYS A 186 -6.42 5.25 -4.09
CA LYS A 186 -5.12 5.79 -4.51
C LYS A 186 -5.21 7.30 -4.81
N ARG A 187 -4.10 7.99 -4.54
CA ARG A 187 -3.93 9.40 -4.92
C ARG A 187 -2.55 9.62 -5.50
N ASP A 188 -2.50 10.28 -6.66
CA ASP A 188 -1.26 10.55 -7.37
C ASP A 188 -0.40 11.58 -6.63
N MET A 189 0.91 11.36 -6.64
CA MET A 189 1.96 12.22 -6.14
C MET A 189 2.67 12.84 -7.34
N ILE A 190 2.34 14.10 -7.61
CA ILE A 190 2.75 14.79 -8.84
C ILE A 190 3.78 15.86 -8.48
N PRO A 191 4.97 15.88 -9.12
CA PRO A 191 5.97 16.92 -8.85
C PRO A 191 5.40 18.34 -9.00
N ASN A 192 5.66 19.19 -8.02
CA ASN A 192 5.20 20.58 -7.97
C ASN A 192 3.66 20.76 -7.94
N GLN A 193 2.93 19.74 -7.51
CA GLN A 193 1.48 19.83 -7.35
C GLN A 193 1.06 19.28 -5.99
N ASP A 194 0.44 20.12 -5.19
CA ASP A 194 -0.09 19.74 -3.88
C ASP A 194 -1.32 18.86 -4.04
N ASN A 195 -1.17 17.57 -3.74
CA ASN A 195 -2.28 16.63 -3.58
C ASN A 195 -2.46 16.24 -2.12
N GLN A 196 -3.59 15.63 -1.80
CA GLN A 196 -3.91 15.23 -0.44
C GLN A 196 -4.80 13.99 -0.45
N VAL A 197 -4.63 13.14 0.54
CA VAL A 197 -5.56 12.07 0.91
C VAL A 197 -5.78 12.12 2.41
N TRP A 198 -6.97 11.75 2.86
CA TRP A 198 -7.23 11.56 4.27
C TRP A 198 -7.84 10.19 4.55
N PHE A 199 -7.60 9.66 5.71
CA PHE A 199 -8.19 8.41 6.20
C PHE A 199 -8.09 8.33 7.73
N SER A 200 -8.69 7.31 8.31
CA SER A 200 -8.45 6.84 9.67
C SER A 200 -8.45 5.32 9.67
N ALA A 201 -7.83 4.70 10.65
CA ALA A 201 -7.90 3.26 10.88
C ALA A 201 -8.89 2.97 12.02
N ASP A 202 -9.77 1.99 11.83
CA ASP A 202 -10.80 1.63 12.81
C ASP A 202 -10.25 0.72 13.93
N ALA A 203 -9.09 0.08 13.70
CA ALA A 203 -8.45 -0.85 14.64
C ALA A 203 -6.93 -0.78 14.53
N PRO A 204 -6.20 -1.16 15.61
CA PRO A 204 -4.76 -1.37 15.54
C PRO A 204 -4.41 -2.44 14.51
N GLY A 205 -3.28 -2.24 13.80
CA GLY A 205 -2.83 -3.19 12.80
C GLY A 205 -1.84 -2.62 11.81
N VAL A 206 -1.36 -3.48 10.91
CA VAL A 206 -0.43 -3.12 9.85
C VAL A 206 -1.14 -3.16 8.51
N TYR A 207 -1.28 -2.02 7.88
CA TYR A 207 -1.94 -1.83 6.60
C TYR A 207 -0.90 -1.64 5.50
N TYR A 208 -1.02 -2.43 4.44
CA TYR A 208 -0.03 -2.49 3.39
C TYR A 208 -0.27 -1.41 2.35
N GLY A 209 0.74 -0.58 2.12
CA GLY A 209 0.76 0.45 1.11
C GLY A 209 1.75 0.16 -0.02
N GLN A 210 1.48 0.75 -1.19
CA GLN A 210 2.36 0.62 -2.36
C GLN A 210 2.25 1.82 -3.27
N CYS A 211 3.28 2.02 -4.10
CA CYS A 211 3.19 2.90 -5.25
C CYS A 211 2.24 2.30 -6.29
N ALA A 212 1.24 3.07 -6.71
CA ALA A 212 0.21 2.64 -7.65
C ALA A 212 0.24 3.42 -8.98
N GLU A 213 1.36 4.13 -9.26
CA GLU A 213 1.66 4.78 -10.55
C GLU A 213 3.03 4.35 -11.05
N LEU A 214 3.13 3.97 -12.34
CA LEU A 214 4.36 3.42 -12.90
C LEU A 214 5.50 4.45 -12.88
N CYS A 215 6.47 4.23 -11.98
CA CYS A 215 7.62 5.10 -11.75
C CYS A 215 8.95 4.49 -12.21
N LEU A 216 8.92 3.54 -13.17
CA LEU A 216 10.07 2.81 -13.73
C LEU A 216 10.80 1.90 -12.72
N GLY A 217 11.94 1.33 -13.12
CA GLY A 217 12.88 0.56 -12.27
C GLY A 217 12.23 -0.34 -11.22
N ALA A 218 12.50 -0.06 -9.97
CA ALA A 218 12.00 -0.85 -8.84
C ALA A 218 10.56 -0.50 -8.40
N HIS A 219 9.68 -0.04 -9.31
CA HIS A 219 8.30 0.32 -9.03
C HIS A 219 7.52 -0.78 -8.24
N ALA A 220 7.60 -2.03 -8.65
CA ALA A 220 6.92 -3.15 -7.98
C ALA A 220 7.40 -3.40 -6.54
N TYR A 221 8.56 -2.88 -6.20
CA TYR A 221 9.20 -2.96 -4.88
C TYR A 221 9.11 -1.66 -4.09
N MET A 222 8.41 -0.65 -4.59
CA MET A 222 8.16 0.60 -3.89
C MET A 222 6.93 0.47 -3.00
N ARG A 223 7.15 -0.08 -1.80
CA ARG A 223 6.11 -0.40 -0.82
C ARG A 223 6.32 0.40 0.46
N PHE A 224 5.29 0.45 1.30
CA PHE A 224 5.34 1.03 2.63
C PHE A 224 4.32 0.36 3.55
N ARG A 225 4.35 0.72 4.83
CA ARG A 225 3.36 0.29 5.82
C ARG A 225 2.70 1.50 6.46
N VAL A 226 1.41 1.39 6.72
CA VAL A 226 0.72 2.24 7.70
C VAL A 226 0.47 1.38 8.92
N ILE A 227 1.04 1.78 10.05
CA ILE A 227 0.96 1.05 11.31
C ILE A 227 0.04 1.84 12.24
N ALA A 228 -1.16 1.32 12.48
CA ALA A 228 -2.11 1.93 13.39
C ALA A 228 -1.91 1.38 14.79
N MET A 229 -1.77 2.25 15.77
CA MET A 229 -1.54 1.92 17.18
C MET A 229 -2.61 2.57 18.06
N ASP A 230 -2.82 2.01 19.24
CA ASP A 230 -3.60 2.71 20.26
C ASP A 230 -2.92 4.03 20.65
N GLU A 231 -3.69 5.01 21.15
CA GLU A 231 -3.20 6.36 21.43
C GLU A 231 -1.98 6.38 22.37
N ALA A 232 -1.94 5.50 23.37
CA ALA A 232 -0.81 5.42 24.30
C ALA A 232 0.48 4.92 23.63
N ASP A 233 0.35 3.91 22.76
CA ASP A 233 1.48 3.34 22.03
C ASP A 233 1.98 4.30 20.95
N TYR A 234 1.06 5.02 20.30
CA TYR A 234 1.41 6.08 19.36
C TYR A 234 2.20 7.21 20.05
N ALA A 235 1.75 7.67 21.22
CA ALA A 235 2.45 8.69 21.98
C ALA A 235 3.85 8.22 22.43
N ALA A 236 3.98 6.97 22.85
CA ALA A 236 5.26 6.37 23.21
C ALA A 236 6.20 6.25 21.99
N TRP A 237 5.67 5.90 20.83
CA TRP A 237 6.43 5.86 19.57
C TRP A 237 6.92 7.25 19.16
N VAL A 238 6.07 8.29 19.25
CA VAL A 238 6.46 9.68 18.96
C VAL A 238 7.59 10.12 19.89
N ASP A 239 7.46 9.88 21.19
CA ASP A 239 8.51 10.20 22.18
C ASP A 239 9.81 9.47 21.87
N ALA A 240 9.78 8.20 21.52
CA ALA A 240 10.98 7.42 21.14
C ALA A 240 11.63 8.01 19.87
N PHE A 241 10.86 8.40 18.86
CA PHE A 241 11.40 9.02 17.65
C PHE A 241 12.03 10.39 17.92
N GLN A 242 11.42 11.20 18.78
CA GLN A 242 11.98 12.51 19.15
C GLN A 242 13.27 12.40 19.95
N ARG A 243 13.43 11.34 20.74
CA ARG A 243 14.63 11.08 21.56
C ARG A 243 15.67 10.19 20.88
N GLY A 244 15.46 9.78 19.63
CA GLY A 244 16.28 8.78 18.98
C GLY A 244 17.78 9.05 18.99
N ALA A 245 18.21 10.30 18.77
CA ALA A 245 19.62 10.68 18.85
C ALA A 245 20.21 10.52 20.26
N GLU A 246 19.42 10.75 21.32
CA GLU A 246 19.85 10.54 22.72
C GLU A 246 19.95 9.05 23.05
N LEU A 247 18.99 8.25 22.56
CA LEU A 247 18.97 6.80 22.77
C LEU A 247 20.15 6.12 22.09
N THR A 248 20.53 6.57 20.89
CA THR A 248 21.70 6.08 20.16
C THR A 248 23.00 6.26 20.96
N GLN A 249 23.13 7.34 21.73
CA GLN A 249 24.31 7.58 22.56
C GLN A 249 24.40 6.60 23.75
N ALA A 250 23.30 6.01 24.20
CA ALA A 250 23.25 5.09 25.32
C ALA A 250 23.79 3.68 25.00
N VAL A 251 23.88 3.28 23.74
CA VAL A 251 24.35 1.95 23.27
C VAL A 251 25.87 1.89 23.11
N GLN A 252 26.63 2.79 23.71
CA GLN A 252 28.09 2.81 23.62
C GLN A 252 28.68 1.65 24.43
N GLY A 253 29.44 0.78 23.77
CA GLY A 253 30.23 -0.28 24.41
C GLY A 253 30.20 -1.65 23.76
N ASP A 254 29.29 -1.90 22.84
CA ASP A 254 29.28 -3.14 22.03
C ASP A 254 30.35 -3.01 20.93
N PRO A 255 31.38 -3.88 20.87
CA PRO A 255 32.44 -3.83 19.86
C PRO A 255 31.90 -3.96 18.42
N LEU A 256 30.82 -4.76 18.20
CA LEU A 256 30.24 -4.96 16.89
C LEU A 256 29.50 -3.69 16.42
N VAL A 257 28.75 -3.03 17.32
CA VAL A 257 28.07 -1.75 17.06
C VAL A 257 29.09 -0.66 16.72
N GLU A 258 30.21 -0.58 17.46
CA GLU A 258 31.27 0.41 17.20
C GLU A 258 31.99 0.13 15.87
N GLN A 259 32.23 -1.14 15.53
CA GLN A 259 32.75 -1.54 14.21
C GLN A 259 31.78 -1.08 13.10
N GLY A 260 30.50 -1.34 13.25
CA GLY A 260 29.45 -0.90 12.30
C GLY A 260 29.41 0.62 12.13
N ARG A 261 29.53 1.38 13.23
CA ARG A 261 29.64 2.84 13.19
C ARG A 261 30.84 3.33 12.38
N GLN A 262 31.99 2.71 12.55
CA GLN A 262 33.20 3.06 11.78
C GLN A 262 33.03 2.73 10.30
N LEU A 263 32.42 1.58 9.99
CA LEU A 263 32.14 1.15 8.63
C LEU A 263 31.16 2.09 7.91
N MET A 264 30.18 2.70 8.60
CA MET A 264 29.27 3.70 8.02
C MET A 264 30.04 4.87 7.36
N ALA A 265 31.14 5.33 8.00
CA ALA A 265 31.99 6.36 7.43
C ALA A 265 32.93 5.80 6.36
N GLN A 266 33.57 4.66 6.62
CA GLN A 266 34.58 4.06 5.72
C GLN A 266 33.97 3.61 4.38
N LYS A 267 32.77 3.03 4.40
CA LYS A 267 32.05 2.60 3.20
C LYS A 267 31.25 3.75 2.55
N GLY A 268 31.27 4.97 3.13
CA GLY A 268 30.65 6.16 2.55
C GLY A 268 29.12 6.24 2.71
N CYS A 269 28.52 5.44 3.57
CA CYS A 269 27.05 5.41 3.79
C CYS A 269 26.50 6.79 4.21
N ILE A 270 27.24 7.49 5.08
CA ILE A 270 26.91 8.85 5.58
C ILE A 270 27.00 9.93 4.49
N GLY A 271 27.49 9.63 3.30
CA GLY A 271 27.45 10.54 2.16
C GLY A 271 26.05 10.64 1.54
N CYS A 272 25.23 9.60 1.71
CA CYS A 272 23.85 9.54 1.25
C CYS A 272 22.88 9.58 2.42
N HIS A 273 23.08 8.79 3.46
CA HIS A 273 22.12 8.64 4.55
C HIS A 273 22.38 9.59 5.71
N THR A 274 21.32 10.25 6.17
CA THR A 274 21.35 11.05 7.40
C THR A 274 21.36 10.14 8.62
N VAL A 275 22.22 10.44 9.58
CA VAL A 275 22.22 9.87 10.94
C VAL A 275 22.56 11.02 11.89
N ASP A 276 21.54 11.53 12.58
CA ASP A 276 21.72 12.62 13.52
C ASP A 276 22.58 12.19 14.70
N GLY A 277 23.50 13.09 15.10
CA GLY A 277 24.45 12.79 16.18
C GLY A 277 25.61 11.87 15.78
N PHE A 278 25.75 11.46 14.51
CA PHE A 278 26.87 10.66 14.03
C PHE A 278 28.24 11.35 14.29
N TYR A 279 28.32 12.62 13.98
CA TYR A 279 29.41 13.51 14.42
C TYR A 279 28.83 14.67 15.23
N PRO A 280 29.42 14.99 16.40
CA PRO A 280 28.93 16.10 17.23
C PRO A 280 28.89 17.43 16.45
N GLY A 281 27.72 18.04 16.37
CA GLY A 281 27.52 19.34 15.74
C GLY A 281 27.61 19.36 14.20
N VAL A 282 27.66 18.20 13.54
CA VAL A 282 27.74 18.09 12.08
C VAL A 282 26.56 17.26 11.57
N THR A 283 25.74 17.84 10.70
CA THR A 283 24.74 17.10 9.95
C THR A 283 25.42 16.35 8.80
N VAL A 284 25.21 15.05 8.73
CA VAL A 284 25.69 14.18 7.65
C VAL A 284 24.53 13.73 6.78
N GLY A 285 24.82 13.29 5.55
CA GLY A 285 23.85 12.71 4.64
C GLY A 285 23.18 13.72 3.71
N ASN A 286 22.19 13.22 2.98
CA ASN A 286 21.43 13.96 1.99
C ASN A 286 19.93 13.65 2.19
N PRO A 287 19.05 14.66 2.34
CA PRO A 287 17.62 14.48 2.60
C PRO A 287 16.86 13.77 1.48
N ASP A 288 17.47 13.60 0.29
CA ASP A 288 16.90 12.85 -0.83
C ASP A 288 17.07 11.31 -0.69
N TYR A 289 17.70 10.87 0.41
CA TYR A 289 17.85 9.46 0.76
C TYR A 289 17.24 9.18 2.12
N PRO A 290 16.87 7.91 2.42
CA PRO A 290 16.27 7.57 3.71
C PRO A 290 17.13 8.02 4.89
N ASP A 291 16.51 8.79 5.79
CA ASP A 291 17.10 9.10 7.10
C ASP A 291 17.14 7.82 7.94
N LEU A 292 18.29 7.52 8.54
CA LEU A 292 18.52 6.32 9.33
C LEU A 292 18.64 6.60 10.84
N THR A 293 18.45 7.84 11.28
CA THR A 293 18.62 8.26 12.70
C THR A 293 17.87 7.36 13.68
N ASN A 294 16.65 6.93 13.32
CA ASN A 294 15.77 6.09 14.14
C ASN A 294 15.55 4.72 13.49
N PHE A 295 16.54 4.18 12.80
CA PHE A 295 16.37 2.96 12.02
C PHE A 295 15.98 1.75 12.86
N GLY A 296 16.52 1.63 14.09
CA GLY A 296 16.18 0.55 15.01
C GLY A 296 14.70 0.49 15.43
N LEU A 297 13.96 1.61 15.31
CA LEU A 297 12.53 1.65 15.58
C LEU A 297 11.66 1.20 14.39
N ARG A 298 12.26 0.91 13.24
CA ARG A 298 11.52 0.41 12.06
C ARG A 298 11.28 -1.07 12.15
N THR A 299 10.14 -1.50 11.62
CA THR A 299 9.74 -2.91 11.60
C THR A 299 10.14 -3.60 10.29
N THR A 300 10.48 -2.84 9.25
CA THR A 300 10.79 -3.36 7.92
C THR A 300 12.04 -2.74 7.28
N VAL A 301 12.60 -3.44 6.31
CA VAL A 301 13.76 -3.03 5.50
C VAL A 301 13.45 -3.11 4.00
N GLY A 302 14.20 -2.36 3.18
CA GLY A 302 14.13 -2.40 1.72
C GLY A 302 12.84 -1.81 1.11
N ALA A 303 12.21 -0.83 1.76
CA ALA A 303 10.87 -0.30 1.44
C ALA A 303 9.77 -1.35 1.70
N ALA A 304 9.71 -1.83 2.94
CA ALA A 304 8.72 -2.77 3.45
C ALA A 304 8.66 -4.11 2.69
N ILE A 305 9.81 -4.57 2.19
CA ILE A 305 9.92 -5.86 1.48
C ILE A 305 10.16 -7.01 2.43
N ARG A 306 10.96 -6.80 3.48
CA ARG A 306 11.28 -7.78 4.51
C ARG A 306 11.15 -7.17 5.90
N ASP A 307 10.96 -8.04 6.90
CA ASP A 307 11.01 -7.63 8.29
C ASP A 307 12.41 -7.18 8.66
N ASN A 308 12.52 -6.20 9.57
CA ASN A 308 13.79 -5.63 10.03
C ASN A 308 14.43 -6.55 11.06
N THR A 309 15.00 -7.66 10.60
CA THR A 309 15.83 -8.56 11.41
C THR A 309 17.31 -8.37 11.11
N PRO A 310 18.22 -8.75 12.01
CA PRO A 310 19.65 -8.68 11.75
C PRO A 310 20.07 -9.34 10.43
N GLU A 311 19.49 -10.51 10.12
CA GLU A 311 19.78 -11.28 8.92
C GLU A 311 19.29 -10.59 7.65
N HIS A 312 18.03 -10.09 7.67
CA HIS A 312 17.47 -9.41 6.51
C HIS A 312 18.15 -8.06 6.27
N LEU A 313 18.49 -7.35 7.34
CA LEU A 313 19.19 -6.07 7.22
C LEU A 313 20.63 -6.27 6.70
N ALA A 314 21.37 -7.24 7.22
CA ALA A 314 22.70 -7.58 6.72
C ALA A 314 22.64 -8.00 5.24
N ALA A 315 21.67 -8.83 4.86
CA ALA A 315 21.45 -9.23 3.45
C ALA A 315 21.13 -8.02 2.55
N TRP A 316 20.29 -7.09 3.02
CA TRP A 316 19.99 -5.85 2.31
C TRP A 316 21.23 -4.98 2.12
N ILE A 317 22.02 -4.79 3.17
CA ILE A 317 23.23 -3.97 3.12
C ILE A 317 24.26 -4.60 2.18
N ARG A 318 24.44 -5.92 2.28
CA ARG A 318 25.42 -6.67 1.47
C ARG A 318 25.11 -6.57 -0.02
N ASP A 319 23.87 -6.81 -0.44
CA ASP A 319 23.45 -6.70 -1.84
C ASP A 319 21.99 -6.27 -1.96
N PRO A 320 21.73 -4.97 -2.04
CA PRO A 320 20.37 -4.45 -2.15
C PRO A 320 19.71 -4.82 -3.48
N GLN A 321 20.49 -5.19 -4.52
CA GLN A 321 19.96 -5.53 -5.83
C GLN A 321 19.29 -6.92 -5.85
N VAL A 322 19.71 -7.84 -4.97
CA VAL A 322 19.06 -9.15 -4.80
C VAL A 322 17.66 -9.00 -4.22
N MET A 323 17.50 -8.16 -3.21
CA MET A 323 16.21 -7.95 -2.53
C MET A 323 15.28 -7.02 -3.31
N LYS A 324 15.83 -6.01 -3.96
CA LYS A 324 15.10 -4.94 -4.67
C LYS A 324 15.81 -4.59 -5.98
N PRO A 325 15.67 -5.41 -7.02
CA PRO A 325 16.32 -5.15 -8.30
C PRO A 325 15.99 -3.78 -8.87
N GLY A 326 16.99 -3.07 -9.34
CA GLY A 326 16.85 -1.75 -9.96
C GLY A 326 16.73 -0.59 -8.98
N ASN A 327 16.98 -0.79 -7.67
CA ASN A 327 17.07 0.31 -6.70
C ASN A 327 18.36 1.11 -6.88
N ARG A 328 18.45 2.30 -6.22
CA ARG A 328 19.59 3.21 -6.35
C ARG A 328 20.73 2.95 -5.33
N MET A 329 20.49 2.12 -4.31
CA MET A 329 21.54 1.77 -3.34
C MET A 329 22.57 0.88 -4.03
N PRO A 330 23.86 1.26 -4.04
CA PRO A 330 24.91 0.47 -4.69
C PRO A 330 25.22 -0.79 -3.90
N THR A 331 25.70 -1.83 -4.57
CA THR A 331 26.38 -2.95 -3.95
C THR A 331 27.81 -2.49 -3.58
N LEU A 332 28.19 -2.64 -2.32
CA LEU A 332 29.45 -2.09 -1.79
C LEU A 332 30.63 -3.05 -1.92
N TRP A 333 30.38 -4.34 -2.04
CA TRP A 333 31.39 -5.39 -2.10
C TRP A 333 31.34 -6.12 -3.44
N THR A 334 32.50 -6.69 -3.81
CA THR A 334 32.53 -7.67 -4.89
C THR A 334 31.95 -9.01 -4.42
N ALA A 335 31.55 -9.88 -5.35
CA ALA A 335 30.95 -11.16 -5.01
C ALA A 335 31.85 -12.08 -4.16
N ASP A 336 33.17 -11.94 -4.32
CA ASP A 336 34.19 -12.78 -3.68
C ASP A 336 34.89 -12.06 -2.49
N ASP A 337 34.35 -10.93 -2.01
CA ASP A 337 34.93 -10.20 -0.88
C ASP A 337 34.75 -11.01 0.42
N PRO A 338 35.84 -11.44 1.07
CA PRO A 338 35.77 -12.31 2.25
C PRO A 338 35.17 -11.61 3.47
N ASP A 339 35.26 -10.28 3.55
CA ASP A 339 34.83 -9.49 4.71
C ASP A 339 33.40 -9.02 4.59
N ALA A 340 32.76 -9.20 3.42
CA ALA A 340 31.43 -8.65 3.08
C ALA A 340 30.33 -9.07 4.08
N GLU A 341 30.36 -10.30 4.56
CA GLU A 341 29.34 -10.83 5.47
C GLU A 341 29.52 -10.29 6.89
N GLU A 342 30.75 -10.27 7.39
CA GLU A 342 31.09 -9.73 8.71
C GLU A 342 30.84 -8.21 8.78
N GLU A 343 31.30 -7.47 7.78
CA GLU A 343 31.10 -6.02 7.72
C GLU A 343 29.61 -5.65 7.58
N ALA A 344 28.84 -6.39 6.78
CA ALA A 344 27.39 -6.17 6.65
C ALA A 344 26.66 -6.47 7.97
N ALA A 345 27.08 -7.50 8.71
CA ALA A 345 26.52 -7.81 10.02
C ALA A 345 26.85 -6.71 11.06
N ALA A 346 28.06 -6.17 11.06
CA ALA A 346 28.44 -5.08 11.93
C ALA A 346 27.64 -3.79 11.62
N LEU A 347 27.48 -3.46 10.33
CA LEU A 347 26.62 -2.35 9.90
C LEU A 347 25.16 -2.55 10.32
N ALA A 348 24.65 -3.76 10.19
CA ALA A 348 23.28 -4.09 10.62
C ALA A 348 23.12 -3.92 12.14
N ALA A 349 24.10 -4.40 12.94
CA ALA A 349 24.08 -4.22 14.40
C ALA A 349 24.06 -2.73 14.78
N TYR A 350 24.88 -1.91 14.12
CA TYR A 350 24.88 -0.48 14.34
C TYR A 350 23.53 0.17 13.99
N LEU A 351 22.98 -0.13 12.82
CA LEU A 351 21.71 0.46 12.39
C LEU A 351 20.54 0.05 13.28
N LEU A 352 20.50 -1.20 13.76
CA LEU A 352 19.49 -1.68 14.71
C LEU A 352 19.59 -1.02 16.08
N SER A 353 20.77 -0.51 16.46
CA SER A 353 20.96 0.23 17.71
C SER A 353 20.47 1.68 17.64
N LEU A 354 20.20 2.22 16.44
CA LEU A 354 19.81 3.61 16.24
C LEU A 354 18.37 3.87 16.69
N GLY A 355 18.20 4.70 17.71
CA GLY A 355 16.88 5.06 18.26
C GLY A 355 16.24 3.96 19.12
N ALA A 356 16.84 2.78 19.21
CA ALA A 356 16.33 1.70 20.05
C ALA A 356 16.70 1.95 21.52
N PRO A 357 15.76 1.78 22.48
CA PRO A 357 16.11 1.76 23.90
C PRO A 357 16.99 0.56 24.22
N ALA A 358 17.90 0.71 25.20
CA ALA A 358 18.87 -0.31 25.58
C ALA A 358 18.26 -1.58 26.23
N ASP A 359 16.95 -1.62 26.48
CA ASP A 359 16.24 -2.77 27.04
C ASP A 359 15.08 -3.23 26.15
N GLU A 360 14.72 -4.51 26.31
CA GLU A 360 13.83 -5.30 25.43
C GLU A 360 12.38 -4.78 25.26
N THR A 361 12.03 -3.61 25.77
CA THR A 361 10.66 -3.07 25.78
C THR A 361 10.13 -2.75 24.39
N THR A 362 10.98 -2.56 23.38
CA THR A 362 10.60 -2.28 21.98
C THR A 362 10.34 -3.53 21.17
N ALA A 363 10.73 -4.71 21.62
CA ALA A 363 10.37 -5.98 20.96
C ALA A 363 8.84 -6.21 20.96
N SER A 364 8.08 -5.52 21.84
CA SER A 364 6.62 -5.60 21.89
C SER A 364 5.91 -4.75 20.83
N LEU A 365 6.56 -3.73 20.26
CA LEU A 365 5.99 -2.90 19.18
C LEU A 365 5.98 -3.62 17.81
N GLY A 366 6.81 -4.68 17.67
CA GLY A 366 6.80 -5.61 16.54
C GLY A 366 5.93 -6.86 16.75
N GLY A 367 5.14 -6.88 17.81
CA GLY A 367 4.38 -8.04 18.26
C GLY A 367 3.34 -8.53 17.26
N THR A 368 3.57 -9.75 16.80
CA THR A 368 2.66 -10.68 16.12
C THR A 368 2.24 -10.29 14.70
N HIS A 369 3.13 -10.43 13.75
CA HIS A 369 2.74 -10.84 12.40
C HIS A 369 2.19 -12.26 12.47
N GLY A 370 0.88 -12.39 12.72
CA GLY A 370 0.18 -13.61 12.42
C GLY A 370 0.23 -13.82 10.92
N ASP A 371 0.96 -14.81 10.46
CA ASP A 371 0.77 -15.43 9.16
C ASP A 371 -0.71 -15.81 9.03
N ARG A 372 -1.47 -15.05 8.22
CA ARG A 372 -2.75 -15.46 7.68
C ARG A 372 -2.86 -15.08 6.22
#